data_4f398288ba3e7f66538131e4debf6767
#
_entry.id   4f398288ba3e7f66538131e4debf6767
#
_cell.length_a   1.000
_cell.length_b   1.000
_cell.length_c   1.000
_cell.angle_alpha   90.00
_cell.angle_beta   90.00
_cell.angle_gamma   90.00
#
_symmetry.space_group_name_H-M   'P 1'
#
loop_
_entity.id
_entity.type
_entity.pdbx_description
1 polymer ?
#
loop_
_entity_poly.entity_id
_entity_poly.type
_entity_poly.pdbx_seq_one_letter_code
_entity_poly.pdbx_strand_id
1 'polypeptide(L)'
;MKRIFTALICLGSLCSCVDYLDVVPDNIATLDIAFNNRSSAERYLTFGIAYGLQNILTPLNNYWDGEERGMPLFQAIRDCNIFIEYVSDRNRVAGLYETERRRWLAEAKVLKAFFHYYLFQLYGPIPIIDKSLPIDASVEEVRVSRNKVDDVVDYIVRTIDECYTDLPKVIQMEAVELGRLTQAAALAIKAKTLVLAASPLFNGNTDYANFLDHDHKPFISQEQSTEKWERAAEACRDAIRSAVDDGKHDLYDFSLDATYPMPDELLYGMNTRQAVTERFNKELIWSVGTQSTFDLQINVMPLITPGTNNINASNANSYCKANYAPTLAVAERFYSSNGV
;
A
#
# COMPACT_ATOMS: atom_id res chain seq x y z
N MET A 1 -53.78 -44.13 24.33
CA MET A 1 -53.79 -43.47 23.01
C MET A 1 -53.36 -42.01 23.04
N LYS A 2 -53.89 -41.14 23.92
CA LYS A 2 -53.52 -39.70 23.98
C LYS A 2 -52.01 -39.45 24.22
N ARG A 3 -51.33 -40.24 25.05
CA ARG A 3 -49.88 -40.05 25.37
C ARG A 3 -48.94 -40.47 24.22
N ILE A 4 -49.38 -41.40 23.35
CA ILE A 4 -48.61 -41.83 22.16
C ILE A 4 -48.70 -40.78 21.06
N PHE A 5 -49.87 -40.12 20.94
CA PHE A 5 -50.06 -39.04 19.96
C PHE A 5 -49.24 -37.78 20.29
N THR A 6 -49.09 -37.44 21.59
CA THR A 6 -48.26 -36.33 22.04
C THR A 6 -46.78 -36.59 21.82
N ALA A 7 -46.31 -37.82 22.02
CA ALA A 7 -44.91 -38.21 21.77
C ALA A 7 -44.56 -38.19 20.27
N LEU A 8 -45.53 -38.55 19.39
CA LEU A 8 -45.29 -38.51 17.94
C LEU A 8 -45.26 -37.07 17.39
N ILE A 9 -46.01 -36.13 17.98
CA ILE A 9 -45.95 -34.70 17.61
C ILE A 9 -44.67 -34.06 18.08
N CYS A 10 -44.12 -34.41 19.23
CA CYS A 10 -42.81 -33.91 19.69
C CYS A 10 -41.63 -34.47 18.91
N LEU A 11 -41.70 -35.69 18.35
CA LEU A 11 -40.64 -36.21 17.48
C LEU A 11 -40.67 -35.58 16.08
N GLY A 12 -41.85 -35.17 15.57
CA GLY A 12 -41.98 -34.50 14.27
C GLY A 12 -41.46 -33.05 14.25
N SER A 13 -41.38 -32.39 15.41
CA SER A 13 -40.87 -31.02 15.50
C SER A 13 -39.34 -30.90 15.62
N LEU A 14 -38.61 -32.04 15.74
CA LEU A 14 -37.15 -32.04 15.80
C LEU A 14 -36.46 -32.17 14.43
N CYS A 15 -37.21 -32.39 13.35
CA CYS A 15 -36.68 -32.47 11.98
C CYS A 15 -36.88 -31.18 11.16
N SER A 16 -37.23 -30.09 11.79
CA SER A 16 -37.42 -28.82 11.09
C SER A 16 -36.24 -27.90 11.34
N CYS A 17 -35.62 -27.42 10.25
CA CYS A 17 -34.71 -26.29 10.16
C CYS A 17 -33.21 -26.57 10.33
N VAL A 18 -32.66 -27.48 9.53
CA VAL A 18 -31.22 -27.38 9.23
C VAL A 18 -31.01 -26.44 8.02
N ASP A 19 -31.91 -26.48 7.03
CA ASP A 19 -31.73 -25.67 5.78
C ASP A 19 -32.23 -24.21 5.91
N TYR A 20 -32.97 -23.83 6.93
CA TYR A 20 -33.50 -22.47 7.05
C TYR A 20 -32.45 -21.45 7.56
N LEU A 21 -31.41 -21.91 8.24
CA LEU A 21 -30.32 -21.05 8.73
C LEU A 21 -29.19 -20.89 7.72
N ASP A 22 -29.16 -21.72 6.67
CA ASP A 22 -28.16 -21.67 5.59
C ASP A 22 -28.61 -20.84 4.38
N VAL A 23 -29.80 -20.22 4.43
CA VAL A 23 -30.21 -19.27 3.38
C VAL A 23 -29.42 -17.99 3.52
N VAL A 24 -28.36 -17.87 2.77
CA VAL A 24 -27.66 -16.59 2.55
C VAL A 24 -28.67 -15.66 1.88
N PRO A 25 -29.03 -14.51 2.50
CA PRO A 25 -29.95 -13.57 1.87
C PRO A 25 -29.42 -13.16 0.49
N ASP A 26 -30.26 -13.15 -0.53
CA ASP A 26 -29.92 -12.83 -1.93
C ASP A 26 -29.24 -11.46 -2.12
N ASN A 27 -29.24 -10.61 -1.10
CA ASN A 27 -28.64 -9.28 -1.10
C ASN A 27 -27.28 -9.19 -0.41
N ILE A 28 -26.70 -10.28 0.09
CA ILE A 28 -25.35 -10.27 0.63
C ILE A 28 -24.38 -10.51 -0.51
N ALA A 29 -23.55 -9.51 -0.84
CA ALA A 29 -22.46 -9.64 -1.79
C ALA A 29 -21.43 -10.66 -1.24
N THR A 30 -21.53 -11.90 -1.70
CA THR A 30 -20.53 -12.94 -1.40
C THR A 30 -19.29 -12.76 -2.25
N LEU A 31 -18.17 -13.36 -1.84
CA LEU A 31 -16.94 -13.35 -2.65
C LEU A 31 -17.18 -13.97 -4.03
N ASP A 32 -18.04 -14.98 -4.14
CA ASP A 32 -18.38 -15.60 -5.43
C ASP A 32 -19.08 -14.60 -6.39
N ILE A 33 -19.92 -13.70 -5.86
CA ILE A 33 -20.52 -12.62 -6.66
C ILE A 33 -19.46 -11.59 -7.08
N ALA A 34 -18.53 -11.26 -6.19
CA ALA A 34 -17.45 -10.31 -6.50
C ALA A 34 -16.52 -10.81 -7.61
N PHE A 35 -16.39 -12.12 -7.77
CA PHE A 35 -15.49 -12.74 -8.75
C PHE A 35 -16.21 -13.53 -9.86
N ASN A 36 -17.52 -13.32 -10.05
CA ASN A 36 -18.29 -14.06 -11.07
C ASN A 36 -18.00 -13.58 -12.52
N ASN A 37 -17.52 -12.36 -12.70
CA ASN A 37 -17.18 -11.80 -14.00
C ASN A 37 -16.04 -10.77 -13.91
N ARG A 38 -15.51 -10.42 -15.10
CA ARG A 38 -14.39 -9.49 -15.27
C ARG A 38 -14.63 -8.13 -14.60
N SER A 39 -15.79 -7.50 -14.84
CA SER A 39 -16.07 -6.14 -14.34
C SER A 39 -16.17 -6.09 -12.81
N SER A 40 -16.71 -7.13 -12.18
CA SER A 40 -16.78 -7.22 -10.71
C SER A 40 -15.40 -7.43 -10.10
N ALA A 41 -14.57 -8.30 -10.68
CA ALA A 41 -13.19 -8.53 -10.24
C ALA A 41 -12.32 -7.28 -10.42
N GLU A 42 -12.48 -6.52 -11.53
CA GLU A 42 -11.78 -5.25 -11.75
C GLU A 42 -12.14 -4.21 -10.67
N ARG A 43 -13.41 -4.12 -10.30
CA ARG A 43 -13.84 -3.26 -9.19
C ARG A 43 -13.21 -3.66 -7.86
N TYR A 44 -13.11 -4.95 -7.59
CA TYR A 44 -12.46 -5.43 -6.37
C TYR A 44 -10.99 -5.02 -6.33
N LEU A 45 -10.25 -5.19 -7.43
CA LEU A 45 -8.87 -4.74 -7.55
C LEU A 45 -8.74 -3.22 -7.36
N THR A 46 -9.60 -2.43 -8.03
CA THR A 46 -9.49 -0.97 -8.06
C THR A 46 -9.97 -0.32 -6.76
N PHE A 47 -11.10 -0.76 -6.21
CA PHE A 47 -11.72 -0.14 -5.03
C PHE A 47 -11.43 -0.88 -3.73
N GLY A 48 -11.39 -2.20 -3.73
CA GLY A 48 -11.11 -3.00 -2.54
C GLY A 48 -9.66 -2.87 -2.08
N ILE A 49 -8.74 -3.21 -2.96
CA ILE A 49 -7.31 -3.24 -2.62
C ILE A 49 -6.74 -1.81 -2.58
N ALA A 50 -7.06 -0.96 -3.57
CA ALA A 50 -6.55 0.40 -3.62
C ALA A 50 -7.12 1.33 -2.52
N TYR A 51 -8.26 0.98 -1.91
CA TYR A 51 -8.82 1.73 -0.79
C TYR A 51 -7.86 1.81 0.41
N GLY A 52 -7.06 0.78 0.63
CA GLY A 52 -6.00 0.78 1.64
C GLY A 52 -4.92 1.86 1.46
N LEU A 53 -4.76 2.39 0.23
CA LEU A 53 -3.78 3.45 -0.07
C LEU A 53 -4.25 4.85 0.34
N GLN A 54 -5.55 5.04 0.54
CA GLN A 54 -6.14 6.38 0.69
C GLN A 54 -5.73 7.12 1.97
N ASN A 55 -5.29 6.43 3.01
CA ASN A 55 -5.01 7.02 4.31
C ASN A 55 -3.54 6.90 4.76
N ILE A 56 -2.63 6.54 3.87
CA ILE A 56 -1.19 6.36 4.18
C ILE A 56 -0.48 7.68 4.56
N LEU A 57 -1.14 8.83 4.41
CA LEU A 57 -0.53 10.14 4.63
C LEU A 57 -0.42 10.56 6.10
N THR A 58 -0.95 9.78 7.04
CA THR A 58 -0.93 10.16 8.45
C THR A 58 -0.03 9.21 9.25
N PRO A 59 1.22 9.57 9.52
CA PRO A 59 2.17 8.70 10.23
C PRO A 59 1.76 8.37 11.68
N LEU A 60 0.72 9.04 12.20
CA LEU A 60 0.16 8.81 13.53
C LEU A 60 -0.97 7.78 13.54
N ASN A 61 -1.40 7.26 12.38
CA ASN A 61 -2.42 6.23 12.32
C ASN A 61 -1.83 4.87 12.68
N ASN A 62 -2.63 4.05 13.34
CA ASN A 62 -2.28 2.66 13.61
C ASN A 62 -2.57 1.81 12.37
N TYR A 63 -1.51 1.39 11.67
CA TYR A 63 -1.60 0.55 10.47
C TYR A 63 -1.51 -0.95 10.79
N TRP A 64 -1.30 -1.30 12.06
CA TRP A 64 -1.19 -2.68 12.49
C TRP A 64 -2.56 -3.35 12.66
N ASP A 65 -3.39 -2.82 13.54
CA ASP A 65 -4.71 -3.35 13.86
C ASP A 65 -5.87 -2.43 13.46
N GLY A 66 -5.58 -1.19 13.08
CA GLY A 66 -6.57 -0.21 12.64
C GLY A 66 -7.31 0.51 13.76
N GLU A 67 -6.93 0.34 15.02
CA GLU A 67 -7.50 1.12 16.11
C GLU A 67 -7.24 2.63 15.92
N GLU A 68 -8.03 3.46 16.59
CA GLU A 68 -7.87 4.93 16.57
C GLU A 68 -7.87 5.57 15.17
N ARG A 69 -8.73 5.08 14.26
CA ARG A 69 -8.87 5.53 12.85
C ARG A 69 -7.75 5.07 11.91
N GLY A 70 -6.95 4.11 12.32
CA GLY A 70 -6.01 3.46 11.42
C GLY A 70 -6.75 2.58 10.39
N MET A 71 -6.08 2.28 9.29
CA MET A 71 -6.51 1.22 8.38
C MET A 71 -5.56 0.05 8.55
N PRO A 72 -6.05 -1.11 9.00
CA PRO A 72 -5.19 -2.26 9.20
C PRO A 72 -4.64 -2.73 7.85
N LEU A 73 -3.34 -2.58 7.62
CA LEU A 73 -2.72 -3.02 6.36
C LEU A 73 -2.75 -4.55 6.20
N PHE A 74 -2.88 -5.29 7.31
CA PHE A 74 -3.12 -6.73 7.23
C PHE A 74 -4.46 -7.08 6.58
N GLN A 75 -5.48 -6.22 6.71
CA GLN A 75 -6.73 -6.38 5.95
C GLN A 75 -6.48 -6.18 4.45
N ALA A 76 -5.74 -5.15 4.06
CA ALA A 76 -5.38 -4.93 2.66
C ALA A 76 -4.56 -6.10 2.08
N ILE A 77 -3.63 -6.67 2.87
CA ILE A 77 -2.89 -7.89 2.50
C ILE A 77 -3.83 -9.08 2.32
N ARG A 78 -4.83 -9.24 3.22
CA ARG A 78 -5.85 -10.28 3.09
C ARG A 78 -6.65 -10.10 1.81
N ASP A 79 -7.07 -8.89 1.49
CA ASP A 79 -7.83 -8.59 0.26
C ASP A 79 -7.00 -8.89 -0.99
N CYS A 80 -5.70 -8.59 -0.98
CA CYS A 80 -4.77 -9.02 -2.04
C CYS A 80 -4.72 -10.56 -2.16
N ASN A 81 -4.64 -11.27 -1.03
CA ASN A 81 -4.57 -12.74 -1.04
C ASN A 81 -5.87 -13.35 -1.57
N ILE A 82 -7.04 -12.85 -1.16
CA ILE A 82 -8.33 -13.26 -1.69
C ILE A 82 -8.40 -13.03 -3.20
N PHE A 83 -8.01 -11.83 -3.65
CA PHE A 83 -7.98 -11.52 -5.08
C PHE A 83 -7.09 -12.48 -5.87
N ILE A 84 -5.86 -12.72 -5.38
CA ILE A 84 -4.90 -13.62 -6.02
C ILE A 84 -5.47 -15.04 -6.09
N GLU A 85 -6.06 -15.53 -5.02
CA GLU A 85 -6.67 -16.88 -4.97
C GLU A 85 -7.78 -17.02 -6.01
N TYR A 86 -8.76 -16.10 -6.01
CA TYR A 86 -9.93 -16.17 -6.89
C TYR A 86 -9.56 -15.93 -8.37
N VAL A 87 -8.68 -14.98 -8.66
CA VAL A 87 -8.28 -14.65 -10.03
C VAL A 87 -7.31 -15.68 -10.61
N SER A 88 -6.55 -16.40 -9.79
CA SER A 88 -5.70 -17.50 -10.26
C SER A 88 -6.49 -18.68 -10.78
N ASP A 89 -7.71 -18.91 -10.28
CA ASP A 89 -8.60 -19.96 -10.79
C ASP A 89 -9.22 -19.49 -12.13
N ARG A 90 -8.83 -20.17 -13.20
CA ARG A 90 -9.31 -19.88 -14.57
C ARG A 90 -10.80 -20.09 -14.76
N ASN A 91 -11.44 -20.85 -13.89
CA ASN A 91 -12.86 -21.18 -14.00
C ASN A 91 -13.77 -20.14 -13.28
N ARG A 92 -13.19 -19.27 -12.44
CA ARG A 92 -14.00 -18.37 -11.59
C ARG A 92 -14.37 -17.06 -12.26
N VAL A 93 -13.46 -16.40 -12.93
CA VAL A 93 -13.72 -15.06 -13.50
C VAL A 93 -14.05 -15.16 -14.98
N ALA A 94 -15.33 -15.17 -15.30
CA ALA A 94 -15.79 -15.24 -16.67
C ALA A 94 -15.39 -13.99 -17.48
N GLY A 95 -14.93 -14.20 -18.72
CA GLY A 95 -14.57 -13.12 -19.65
C GLY A 95 -13.22 -12.46 -19.39
N LEU A 96 -12.40 -12.99 -18.46
CA LEU A 96 -11.05 -12.48 -18.20
C LEU A 96 -10.03 -13.17 -19.11
N TYR A 97 -9.37 -12.42 -19.99
CA TYR A 97 -8.32 -12.94 -20.87
C TYR A 97 -7.02 -13.22 -20.08
N GLU A 98 -6.23 -14.18 -20.54
CA GLU A 98 -5.03 -14.64 -19.83
C GLU A 98 -3.96 -13.55 -19.66
N THR A 99 -3.78 -12.67 -20.67
CA THR A 99 -2.87 -11.54 -20.59
C THR A 99 -3.28 -10.52 -19.52
N GLU A 100 -4.57 -10.28 -19.43
CA GLU A 100 -5.16 -9.39 -18.44
C GLU A 100 -5.12 -10.02 -17.05
N ARG A 101 -5.39 -11.32 -16.94
CA ARG A 101 -5.26 -12.11 -15.72
C ARG A 101 -3.85 -12.02 -15.13
N ARG A 102 -2.82 -12.24 -15.95
CA ARG A 102 -1.43 -12.14 -15.49
C ARG A 102 -1.10 -10.74 -14.98
N ARG A 103 -1.50 -9.70 -15.73
CA ARG A 103 -1.32 -8.30 -15.30
C ARG A 103 -2.01 -8.03 -13.95
N TRP A 104 -3.26 -8.44 -13.77
CA TRP A 104 -4.01 -8.20 -12.54
C TRP A 104 -3.44 -8.96 -11.35
N LEU A 105 -2.99 -10.19 -11.57
CA LEU A 105 -2.27 -10.95 -10.54
C LEU A 105 -0.95 -10.28 -10.15
N ALA A 106 -0.22 -9.75 -11.12
CA ALA A 106 1.00 -9.01 -10.85
C ALA A 106 0.72 -7.71 -10.06
N GLU A 107 -0.29 -6.94 -10.44
CA GLU A 107 -0.71 -5.76 -9.69
C GLU A 107 -1.07 -6.10 -8.24
N ALA A 108 -1.87 -7.13 -8.00
CA ALA A 108 -2.24 -7.56 -6.65
C ALA A 108 -1.03 -8.06 -5.83
N LYS A 109 -0.09 -8.79 -6.45
CA LYS A 109 1.14 -9.24 -5.79
C LYS A 109 2.06 -8.07 -5.43
N VAL A 110 2.23 -7.10 -6.32
CA VAL A 110 3.03 -5.91 -6.05
C VAL A 110 2.39 -5.04 -4.96
N LEU A 111 1.06 -4.88 -4.95
CA LEU A 111 0.35 -4.20 -3.86
C LEU A 111 0.54 -4.93 -2.52
N LYS A 112 0.44 -6.26 -2.51
CA LYS A 112 0.73 -7.07 -1.32
C LYS A 112 2.16 -6.84 -0.82
N ALA A 113 3.14 -6.84 -1.71
CA ALA A 113 4.54 -6.55 -1.39
C ALA A 113 4.71 -5.12 -0.86
N PHE A 114 4.03 -4.14 -1.45
CA PHE A 114 4.02 -2.76 -0.99
C PHE A 114 3.44 -2.60 0.42
N PHE A 115 2.35 -3.28 0.76
CA PHE A 115 1.79 -3.23 2.10
C PHE A 115 2.72 -3.87 3.14
N HIS A 116 3.42 -4.96 2.81
CA HIS A 116 4.47 -5.52 3.66
C HIS A 116 5.65 -4.55 3.81
N TYR A 117 6.08 -3.89 2.71
CA TYR A 117 7.12 -2.86 2.77
C TYR A 117 6.72 -1.71 3.70
N TYR A 118 5.48 -1.24 3.61
CA TYR A 118 5.01 -0.12 4.44
C TYR A 118 4.94 -0.50 5.92
N LEU A 119 4.45 -1.71 6.23
CA LEU A 119 4.50 -2.26 7.59
C LEU A 119 5.94 -2.44 8.08
N PHE A 120 6.84 -2.97 7.24
CA PHE A 120 8.26 -3.08 7.56
C PHE A 120 8.88 -1.71 7.86
N GLN A 121 8.59 -0.70 7.07
CA GLN A 121 9.09 0.67 7.27
C GLN A 121 8.66 1.25 8.63
N LEU A 122 7.44 0.96 9.08
CA LEU A 122 6.89 1.51 10.32
C LEU A 122 7.24 0.68 11.57
N TYR A 123 7.27 -0.64 11.44
CA TYR A 123 7.33 -1.56 12.58
C TYR A 123 8.56 -2.48 12.61
N GLY A 124 9.42 -2.45 11.58
CA GLY A 124 10.58 -3.34 11.46
C GLY A 124 10.18 -4.80 11.21
N PRO A 125 10.45 -5.73 12.14
CA PRO A 125 10.03 -7.11 12.00
C PRO A 125 8.51 -7.24 12.06
N ILE A 126 7.93 -7.89 11.07
CA ILE A 126 6.48 -8.08 10.91
C ILE A 126 6.17 -9.54 10.54
N PRO A 127 4.95 -10.03 10.77
CA PRO A 127 4.49 -11.29 10.19
C PRO A 127 4.44 -11.22 8.66
N ILE A 128 4.87 -12.28 7.99
CA ILE A 128 4.68 -12.48 6.55
C ILE A 128 3.35 -13.21 6.35
N ILE A 129 2.39 -12.55 5.70
CA ILE A 129 1.07 -13.11 5.41
C ILE A 129 0.96 -13.39 3.90
N ASP A 130 1.43 -14.57 3.51
CA ASP A 130 1.47 -14.96 2.10
C ASP A 130 0.13 -15.44 1.54
N LYS A 131 -0.72 -16.01 2.40
CA LYS A 131 -2.04 -16.56 2.01
C LYS A 131 -3.12 -16.14 3.00
N SER A 132 -4.38 -16.13 2.56
CA SER A 132 -5.52 -15.97 3.44
C SER A 132 -5.67 -17.20 4.34
N LEU A 133 -5.92 -16.97 5.62
CA LEU A 133 -6.34 -18.04 6.51
C LEU A 133 -7.83 -18.31 6.30
N PRO A 134 -8.28 -19.59 6.42
CA PRO A 134 -9.69 -19.92 6.41
C PRO A 134 -10.46 -19.19 7.52
N ILE A 135 -11.76 -19.00 7.33
CA ILE A 135 -12.61 -18.32 8.33
C ILE A 135 -12.70 -19.15 9.62
N ASP A 136 -12.63 -20.46 9.50
CA ASP A 136 -12.66 -21.45 10.56
C ASP A 136 -11.26 -21.84 11.09
N ALA A 137 -10.23 -21.07 10.74
CA ALA A 137 -8.88 -21.29 11.24
C ALA A 137 -8.83 -21.31 12.76
N SER A 138 -8.06 -22.24 13.34
CA SER A 138 -7.88 -22.36 14.77
C SER A 138 -7.15 -21.14 15.38
N VAL A 139 -7.27 -20.96 16.68
CA VAL A 139 -6.56 -19.87 17.40
C VAL A 139 -5.05 -19.97 17.23
N GLU A 140 -4.51 -21.19 17.16
CA GLU A 140 -3.10 -21.45 16.93
C GLU A 140 -2.65 -21.02 15.54
N GLU A 141 -3.44 -21.28 14.51
CA GLU A 141 -3.15 -20.88 13.13
C GLU A 141 -3.19 -19.36 12.92
N VAL A 142 -4.07 -18.65 13.65
CA VAL A 142 -4.14 -17.17 13.54
C VAL A 142 -3.08 -16.45 14.37
N ARG A 143 -2.41 -17.14 15.30
CA ARG A 143 -1.30 -16.58 16.08
C ARG A 143 0.00 -16.61 15.29
N VAL A 144 0.15 -15.68 14.35
CA VAL A 144 1.35 -15.57 13.51
C VAL A 144 2.40 -14.72 14.23
N SER A 145 3.61 -15.25 14.39
CA SER A 145 4.74 -14.52 14.96
C SER A 145 5.35 -13.56 13.93
N ARG A 146 6.08 -12.58 14.42
CA ARG A 146 6.91 -11.71 13.55
C ARG A 146 8.03 -12.54 12.91
N ASN A 147 8.37 -12.21 11.70
CA ASN A 147 9.53 -12.71 10.99
C ASN A 147 10.72 -11.76 11.17
N LYS A 148 11.94 -12.27 10.99
CA LYS A 148 13.14 -11.44 10.97
C LYS A 148 13.07 -10.42 9.85
N VAL A 149 13.71 -9.27 10.03
CA VAL A 149 13.73 -8.21 9.02
C VAL A 149 14.24 -8.73 7.68
N ASP A 150 15.31 -9.52 7.66
CA ASP A 150 15.88 -10.04 6.43
C ASP A 150 14.92 -10.98 5.69
N ASP A 151 14.18 -11.82 6.43
CA ASP A 151 13.15 -12.71 5.85
C ASP A 151 11.99 -11.89 5.21
N VAL A 152 11.58 -10.80 5.88
CA VAL A 152 10.54 -9.91 5.37
C VAL A 152 11.02 -9.22 4.08
N VAL A 153 12.24 -8.72 4.07
CA VAL A 153 12.85 -8.07 2.90
C VAL A 153 12.95 -9.04 1.73
N ASP A 154 13.46 -10.25 1.97
CA ASP A 154 13.59 -11.26 0.93
C ASP A 154 12.22 -11.71 0.40
N TYR A 155 11.19 -11.79 1.24
CA TYR A 155 9.82 -12.05 0.82
C TYR A 155 9.29 -10.95 -0.13
N ILE A 156 9.46 -9.67 0.24
CA ILE A 156 9.02 -8.53 -0.57
C ILE A 156 9.72 -8.54 -1.94
N VAL A 157 11.04 -8.67 -1.93
CA VAL A 157 11.87 -8.67 -3.14
C VAL A 157 11.49 -9.82 -4.07
N ARG A 158 11.41 -11.04 -3.54
CA ARG A 158 11.02 -12.23 -4.31
C ARG A 158 9.61 -12.07 -4.89
N THR A 159 8.64 -11.58 -4.12
CA THR A 159 7.27 -11.38 -4.59
C THR A 159 7.23 -10.42 -5.80
N ILE A 160 8.03 -9.36 -5.79
CA ILE A 160 8.12 -8.42 -6.90
C ILE A 160 8.83 -9.06 -8.10
N ASP A 161 9.97 -9.72 -7.88
CA ASP A 161 10.78 -10.33 -8.94
C ASP A 161 10.01 -11.41 -9.73
N GLU A 162 9.11 -12.14 -9.06
CA GLU A 162 8.29 -13.18 -9.69
C GLU A 162 7.18 -12.63 -10.60
N CYS A 163 6.83 -11.33 -10.53
CA CYS A 163 5.64 -10.84 -11.22
C CYS A 163 5.80 -9.50 -11.95
N TYR A 164 6.84 -8.71 -11.69
CA TYR A 164 6.92 -7.35 -12.25
C TYR A 164 6.94 -7.33 -13.79
N THR A 165 7.45 -8.36 -14.44
CA THR A 165 7.50 -8.45 -15.92
C THR A 165 6.12 -8.61 -16.56
N ASP A 166 5.10 -9.04 -15.82
CA ASP A 166 3.72 -9.09 -16.27
C ASP A 166 3.01 -7.72 -16.19
N LEU A 167 3.64 -6.73 -15.57
CA LEU A 167 3.18 -5.34 -15.56
C LEU A 167 3.58 -4.62 -16.87
N PRO A 168 2.80 -3.61 -17.31
CA PRO A 168 3.17 -2.78 -18.44
C PRO A 168 4.40 -1.92 -18.10
N LYS A 169 5.28 -1.67 -19.08
CA LYS A 169 6.35 -0.68 -18.95
C LYS A 169 5.77 0.74 -18.84
N VAL A 170 4.75 1.03 -19.65
CA VAL A 170 4.09 2.33 -19.72
C VAL A 170 2.57 2.12 -19.79
N ILE A 171 1.80 2.96 -19.12
CA ILE A 171 0.35 2.99 -19.24
C ILE A 171 -0.03 3.45 -20.65
N GLN A 172 -0.85 2.65 -21.35
CA GLN A 172 -1.29 2.92 -22.72
C GLN A 172 -2.61 3.69 -22.75
N MET A 173 -3.55 3.39 -21.89
CA MET A 173 -4.87 4.02 -21.83
C MET A 173 -4.90 5.03 -20.66
N GLU A 174 -4.19 6.14 -20.81
CA GLU A 174 -4.06 7.16 -19.75
C GLU A 174 -5.40 7.64 -19.19
N ALA A 175 -6.42 7.78 -20.04
CA ALA A 175 -7.75 8.27 -19.62
C ALA A 175 -8.41 7.41 -18.52
N VAL A 176 -8.06 6.13 -18.41
CA VAL A 176 -8.73 5.17 -17.49
C VAL A 176 -7.77 4.38 -16.61
N GLU A 177 -6.46 4.39 -16.91
CA GLU A 177 -5.47 3.55 -16.24
C GLU A 177 -4.38 4.32 -15.49
N LEU A 178 -4.39 5.66 -15.53
CA LEU A 178 -3.43 6.46 -14.75
C LEU A 178 -3.52 6.12 -13.26
N GLY A 179 -2.36 5.89 -12.65
CA GLY A 179 -2.25 5.45 -11.25
C GLY A 179 -2.20 3.92 -11.07
N ARG A 180 -2.39 3.11 -12.14
CA ARG A 180 -2.14 1.66 -12.08
C ARG A 180 -0.62 1.37 -12.08
N LEU A 181 -0.27 0.21 -11.57
CA LEU A 181 1.13 -0.20 -11.41
C LEU A 181 1.82 -0.46 -12.77
N THR A 182 3.06 0.00 -12.84
CA THR A 182 3.99 -0.26 -13.95
C THR A 182 5.21 -1.04 -13.45
N GLN A 183 6.04 -1.53 -14.37
CA GLN A 183 7.32 -2.16 -14.01
C GLN A 183 8.21 -1.22 -13.20
N ALA A 184 8.28 0.06 -13.59
CA ALA A 184 9.04 1.08 -12.87
C ALA A 184 8.55 1.26 -11.43
N ALA A 185 7.23 1.26 -11.20
CA ALA A 185 6.65 1.36 -9.86
C ALA A 185 7.04 0.15 -8.98
N ALA A 186 6.95 -1.07 -9.52
CA ALA A 186 7.32 -2.28 -8.82
C ALA A 186 8.81 -2.30 -8.45
N LEU A 187 9.69 -1.95 -9.38
CA LEU A 187 11.13 -1.89 -9.15
C LEU A 187 11.53 -0.76 -8.20
N ALA A 188 10.81 0.38 -8.21
CA ALA A 188 11.02 1.46 -7.24
C ALA A 188 10.66 1.01 -5.80
N ILE A 189 9.60 0.22 -5.62
CA ILE A 189 9.25 -0.37 -4.31
C ILE A 189 10.35 -1.33 -3.86
N LYS A 190 10.85 -2.20 -4.75
CA LYS A 190 11.97 -3.10 -4.47
C LYS A 190 13.22 -2.33 -4.05
N ALA A 191 13.59 -1.29 -4.80
CA ALA A 191 14.76 -0.45 -4.50
C ALA A 191 14.62 0.23 -3.12
N LYS A 192 13.48 0.83 -2.82
CA LYS A 192 13.21 1.44 -1.51
C LYS A 192 13.31 0.43 -0.37
N THR A 193 12.78 -0.78 -0.57
CA THR A 193 12.86 -1.87 0.43
C THR A 193 14.32 -2.22 0.73
N LEU A 194 15.13 -2.42 -0.29
CA LEU A 194 16.54 -2.80 -0.15
C LEU A 194 17.40 -1.68 0.42
N VAL A 195 17.16 -0.42 0.04
CA VAL A 195 17.87 0.74 0.61
C VAL A 195 17.56 0.87 2.11
N LEU A 196 16.30 0.71 2.50
CA LEU A 196 15.92 0.74 3.92
C LEU A 196 16.58 -0.42 4.70
N ALA A 197 16.58 -1.63 4.13
CA ALA A 197 17.21 -2.81 4.74
C ALA A 197 18.74 -2.70 4.85
N ALA A 198 19.38 -1.98 3.94
CA ALA A 198 20.82 -1.70 3.96
C ALA A 198 21.21 -0.58 4.92
N SER A 199 20.24 0.25 5.35
CA SER A 199 20.49 1.38 6.25
C SER A 199 21.03 0.93 7.61
N PRO A 200 21.75 1.81 8.35
CA PRO A 200 22.25 1.49 9.70
C PRO A 200 21.16 1.03 10.68
N LEU A 201 19.89 1.33 10.42
CA LEU A 201 18.77 0.89 11.24
C LEU A 201 18.61 -0.64 11.25
N PHE A 202 18.85 -1.31 10.11
CA PHE A 202 18.62 -2.74 9.92
C PHE A 202 19.85 -3.55 9.49
N ASN A 203 21.00 -2.90 9.40
CA ASN A 203 22.24 -3.50 8.93
C ASN A 203 23.34 -3.33 9.98
N GLY A 204 23.44 -4.28 10.88
CA GLY A 204 24.43 -4.28 11.96
C GLY A 204 24.05 -3.39 13.16
N ASN A 205 22.76 -3.24 13.44
CA ASN A 205 22.28 -2.38 14.53
C ASN A 205 22.28 -3.12 15.87
N THR A 206 23.34 -2.93 16.67
CA THR A 206 23.52 -3.55 17.99
C THR A 206 22.61 -2.97 19.07
N ASP A 207 21.98 -1.82 18.87
CA ASP A 207 21.01 -1.23 19.82
C ASP A 207 19.79 -2.13 20.00
N TYR A 208 19.47 -2.96 19.00
CA TYR A 208 18.39 -3.94 19.02
C TYR A 208 18.83 -5.38 19.30
N ALA A 209 20.03 -5.59 19.88
CA ALA A 209 20.55 -6.92 20.17
C ALA A 209 19.64 -7.75 21.11
N ASN A 210 18.87 -7.07 21.97
CA ASN A 210 17.93 -7.68 22.90
C ASN A 210 16.49 -7.78 22.35
N PHE A 211 16.25 -7.35 21.11
CA PHE A 211 14.95 -7.53 20.46
C PHE A 211 14.94 -8.90 19.79
N LEU A 212 14.48 -9.90 20.54
CA LEU A 212 14.62 -11.32 20.20
C LEU A 212 13.27 -11.94 19.84
N ASP A 213 13.32 -12.93 18.95
CA ASP A 213 12.21 -13.82 18.65
C ASP A 213 11.99 -14.85 19.79
N HIS A 214 11.01 -15.74 19.63
CA HIS A 214 10.72 -16.79 20.61
C HIS A 214 11.82 -17.84 20.76
N ASP A 215 12.74 -17.93 19.79
CA ASP A 215 13.94 -18.79 19.82
C ASP A 215 15.17 -18.05 20.39
N HIS A 216 14.97 -16.87 20.96
CA HIS A 216 16.04 -15.99 21.47
C HIS A 216 17.05 -15.55 20.40
N LYS A 217 16.61 -15.42 19.14
CA LYS A 217 17.44 -14.90 18.05
C LYS A 217 17.04 -13.45 17.74
N PRO A 218 18.00 -12.55 17.43
CA PRO A 218 17.69 -11.18 17.06
C PRO A 218 16.79 -11.10 15.83
N PHE A 219 15.79 -10.21 15.88
CA PHE A 219 14.95 -9.88 14.72
C PHE A 219 15.69 -9.05 13.67
N ILE A 220 16.71 -8.31 14.08
CA ILE A 220 17.52 -7.43 13.23
C ILE A 220 18.93 -7.97 13.22
N SER A 221 19.57 -8.01 12.04
CA SER A 221 20.95 -8.45 11.89
C SER A 221 21.89 -7.60 12.74
N GLN A 222 22.74 -8.25 13.53
CA GLN A 222 23.74 -7.63 14.39
C GLN A 222 25.08 -7.41 13.67
N GLU A 223 25.24 -8.03 12.50
CA GLU A 223 26.44 -7.92 11.67
C GLU A 223 26.16 -6.99 10.48
N GLN A 224 27.08 -6.06 10.23
CA GLN A 224 27.02 -5.19 9.08
C GLN A 224 27.40 -5.97 7.81
N SER A 225 26.58 -5.88 6.77
CA SER A 225 26.81 -6.49 5.46
C SER A 225 26.93 -5.43 4.37
N THR A 226 28.04 -5.42 3.66
CA THR A 226 28.24 -4.59 2.45
C THR A 226 27.37 -5.09 1.30
N GLU A 227 27.09 -6.39 1.23
CA GLU A 227 26.23 -7.01 0.22
C GLU A 227 24.83 -6.40 0.20
N LYS A 228 24.27 -6.02 1.36
CA LYS A 228 22.97 -5.32 1.42
C LYS A 228 23.02 -4.00 0.62
N TRP A 229 24.11 -3.24 0.70
CA TRP A 229 24.27 -2.01 -0.06
C TRP A 229 24.48 -2.28 -1.56
N GLU A 230 25.19 -3.33 -1.92
CA GLU A 230 25.38 -3.75 -3.31
C GLU A 230 24.05 -4.13 -3.96
N ARG A 231 23.25 -4.97 -3.29
CA ARG A 231 21.88 -5.33 -3.72
C ARG A 231 20.98 -4.10 -3.86
N ALA A 232 21.05 -3.17 -2.92
CA ALA A 232 20.28 -1.92 -2.97
C ALA A 232 20.70 -1.05 -4.17
N ALA A 233 22.00 -0.90 -4.40
CA ALA A 233 22.53 -0.12 -5.53
C ALA A 233 22.15 -0.73 -6.89
N GLU A 234 22.15 -2.06 -7.02
CA GLU A 234 21.69 -2.75 -8.22
C GLU A 234 20.19 -2.52 -8.45
N ALA A 235 19.37 -2.71 -7.43
CA ALA A 235 17.93 -2.47 -7.53
C ALA A 235 17.60 -1.01 -7.89
N CYS A 236 18.35 -0.04 -7.37
CA CYS A 236 18.21 1.37 -7.77
C CYS A 236 18.54 1.59 -9.25
N ARG A 237 19.62 0.98 -9.75
CA ARG A 237 19.96 1.06 -11.18
C ARG A 237 18.87 0.46 -12.06
N ASP A 238 18.31 -0.68 -11.66
CA ASP A 238 17.22 -1.34 -12.41
C ASP A 238 15.94 -0.51 -12.39
N ALA A 239 15.60 0.10 -11.25
CA ALA A 239 14.46 1.00 -11.13
C ALA A 239 14.63 2.25 -12.02
N ILE A 240 15.80 2.89 -12.01
CA ILE A 240 16.12 4.05 -12.84
C ILE A 240 16.03 3.66 -14.32
N ARG A 241 16.67 2.55 -14.73
CA ARG A 241 16.60 2.07 -16.11
C ARG A 241 15.16 1.82 -16.56
N SER A 242 14.36 1.15 -15.74
CA SER A 242 12.95 0.89 -16.06
C SER A 242 12.12 2.17 -16.14
N ALA A 243 12.40 3.17 -15.32
CA ALA A 243 11.65 4.42 -15.30
C ALA A 243 12.05 5.35 -16.46
N VAL A 244 13.35 5.54 -16.70
CA VAL A 244 13.89 6.53 -17.65
C VAL A 244 14.05 5.93 -19.04
N ASP A 245 14.79 4.80 -19.16
CA ASP A 245 15.13 4.23 -20.47
C ASP A 245 13.93 3.50 -21.12
N ASP A 246 13.19 2.74 -20.33
CA ASP A 246 12.05 1.93 -20.79
C ASP A 246 10.69 2.61 -20.61
N GLY A 247 10.62 3.60 -19.72
CA GLY A 247 9.43 4.34 -19.33
C GLY A 247 9.32 5.71 -19.98
N LYS A 248 8.48 6.57 -19.39
CA LYS A 248 8.30 7.97 -19.78
C LYS A 248 8.72 8.94 -18.67
N HIS A 249 9.45 8.45 -17.67
CA HIS A 249 9.80 9.26 -16.51
C HIS A 249 11.12 10.01 -16.75
N ASP A 250 11.17 11.22 -16.23
CA ASP A 250 12.34 12.08 -16.27
C ASP A 250 12.22 13.10 -15.13
N LEU A 251 13.28 13.87 -14.86
CA LEU A 251 13.18 15.02 -13.98
C LEU A 251 12.17 16.02 -14.55
N TYR A 252 11.36 16.58 -13.66
CA TYR A 252 10.37 17.57 -14.06
C TYR A 252 11.05 18.88 -14.46
N ASP A 253 10.71 19.40 -15.62
CA ASP A 253 11.20 20.66 -16.14
C ASP A 253 10.05 21.58 -16.53
N PHE A 254 9.76 22.54 -15.66
CA PHE A 254 8.69 23.53 -15.88
C PHE A 254 8.96 24.44 -17.07
N SER A 255 10.20 24.59 -17.53
CA SER A 255 10.53 25.41 -18.70
C SER A 255 9.84 24.95 -19.97
N LEU A 256 9.51 23.63 -20.06
CA LEU A 256 8.81 23.02 -21.17
C LEU A 256 7.32 23.39 -21.22
N ASP A 257 6.73 23.73 -20.09
CA ASP A 257 5.32 24.07 -19.91
C ASP A 257 5.10 25.59 -19.75
N ALA A 258 6.18 26.35 -19.59
CA ALA A 258 6.12 27.78 -19.38
C ALA A 258 5.67 28.53 -20.68
N THR A 259 4.59 29.27 -20.58
CA THR A 259 4.05 30.06 -21.71
C THR A 259 4.95 31.29 -22.03
N TYR A 260 5.74 31.73 -21.06
CA TYR A 260 6.63 32.90 -21.19
C TYR A 260 8.00 32.59 -20.59
N PRO A 261 9.09 33.21 -21.13
CA PRO A 261 10.41 33.12 -20.52
C PRO A 261 10.39 33.63 -19.08
N MET A 262 10.95 32.86 -18.17
CA MET A 262 11.07 33.21 -16.75
C MET A 262 12.52 33.39 -16.34
N PRO A 263 12.82 34.25 -15.35
CA PRO A 263 14.15 34.25 -14.71
C PRO A 263 14.46 32.90 -14.09
N ASP A 264 15.72 32.48 -14.14
CA ASP A 264 16.19 31.18 -13.64
C ASP A 264 15.78 30.92 -12.19
N GLU A 265 15.87 31.93 -11.32
CA GLU A 265 15.50 31.83 -9.91
C GLU A 265 14.02 31.43 -9.72
N LEU A 266 13.15 32.01 -10.54
CA LEU A 266 11.73 31.68 -10.52
C LEU A 266 11.46 30.30 -11.11
N LEU A 267 12.20 29.94 -12.17
CA LEU A 267 12.12 28.64 -12.82
C LEU A 267 12.50 27.49 -11.87
N TYR A 268 13.57 27.64 -11.08
CA TYR A 268 13.94 26.63 -10.06
C TYR A 268 12.85 26.46 -8.98
N GLY A 269 12.26 27.54 -8.54
CA GLY A 269 11.13 27.50 -7.61
C GLY A 269 9.91 26.81 -8.19
N MET A 270 9.61 27.04 -9.48
CA MET A 270 8.50 26.40 -10.19
C MET A 270 8.77 24.90 -10.43
N ASN A 271 9.98 24.49 -10.78
CA ASN A 271 10.36 23.09 -10.91
C ASN A 271 10.09 22.34 -9.61
N THR A 272 10.60 22.84 -8.48
CA THR A 272 10.40 22.19 -7.18
C THR A 272 8.93 22.13 -6.78
N ARG A 273 8.18 23.21 -7.03
CA ARG A 273 6.76 23.29 -6.67
C ARG A 273 5.90 22.37 -7.53
N GLN A 274 6.06 22.42 -8.85
CA GLN A 274 5.19 21.73 -9.77
C GLN A 274 5.50 20.23 -9.84
N ALA A 275 6.74 19.81 -9.59
CA ALA A 275 7.07 18.39 -9.43
C ALA A 275 6.21 17.68 -8.35
N VAL A 276 5.74 18.44 -7.34
CA VAL A 276 4.87 17.92 -6.27
C VAL A 276 3.38 18.16 -6.56
N THR A 277 3.02 19.29 -7.18
CA THR A 277 1.62 19.71 -7.30
C THR A 277 0.96 19.32 -8.63
N GLU A 278 1.73 19.12 -9.68
CA GLU A 278 1.20 18.69 -10.96
C GLU A 278 0.92 17.19 -10.99
N ARG A 279 -0.33 16.85 -11.37
CA ARG A 279 -0.75 15.44 -11.42
C ARG A 279 -0.06 14.70 -12.56
N PHE A 280 0.43 13.49 -12.24
CA PHE A 280 1.00 12.56 -13.22
C PHE A 280 2.12 13.18 -14.08
N ASN A 281 2.88 14.13 -13.52
CA ASN A 281 4.04 14.68 -14.18
C ASN A 281 5.13 13.60 -14.38
N LYS A 282 6.14 13.91 -15.19
CA LYS A 282 7.18 12.94 -15.59
C LYS A 282 8.02 12.39 -14.43
N GLU A 283 8.15 13.14 -13.33
CA GLU A 283 8.95 12.72 -12.18
C GLU A 283 8.20 11.72 -11.29
N LEU A 284 6.87 11.69 -11.36
CA LEU A 284 6.03 10.79 -10.56
C LEU A 284 5.97 9.39 -11.17
N ILE A 285 6.68 8.43 -10.57
CA ILE A 285 6.68 7.03 -11.01
C ILE A 285 5.33 6.35 -10.69
N TRP A 286 4.76 6.63 -9.51
CA TRP A 286 3.48 6.09 -9.10
C TRP A 286 2.81 7.01 -8.08
N SER A 287 1.56 7.36 -8.32
CA SER A 287 0.80 8.27 -7.46
C SER A 287 -0.69 7.97 -7.48
N VAL A 288 -1.38 8.38 -6.42
CA VAL A 288 -2.84 8.32 -6.32
C VAL A 288 -3.42 9.67 -6.71
N GLY A 289 -3.95 9.76 -7.93
CA GLY A 289 -4.46 11.01 -8.50
C GLY A 289 -5.86 11.44 -8.06
N THR A 290 -6.59 10.59 -7.32
CA THR A 290 -8.00 10.82 -6.93
C THR A 290 -8.18 11.28 -5.49
N GLN A 291 -7.10 11.37 -4.72
CA GLN A 291 -7.14 11.79 -3.31
C GLN A 291 -7.40 13.30 -3.18
N SER A 292 -8.18 13.65 -2.15
CA SER A 292 -8.25 15.03 -1.67
C SER A 292 -6.94 15.43 -1.00
N THR A 293 -6.36 16.55 -1.43
CA THR A 293 -5.19 17.14 -0.79
C THR A 293 -5.55 18.01 0.41
N PHE A 294 -6.83 18.14 0.73
CA PHE A 294 -7.35 19.02 1.78
C PHE A 294 -6.72 18.73 3.15
N ASP A 295 -6.69 17.45 3.55
CA ASP A 295 -6.13 17.06 4.84
C ASP A 295 -4.62 17.32 4.93
N LEU A 296 -3.88 17.12 3.84
CA LEU A 296 -2.48 17.47 3.78
C LEU A 296 -2.29 18.97 3.91
N GLN A 297 -3.05 19.76 3.17
CA GLN A 297 -2.95 21.22 3.19
C GLN A 297 -3.19 21.80 4.59
N ILE A 298 -4.26 21.40 5.28
CA ILE A 298 -4.55 21.91 6.62
C ILE A 298 -3.50 21.53 7.66
N ASN A 299 -2.78 20.45 7.46
CA ASN A 299 -1.76 19.99 8.39
C ASN A 299 -0.36 20.57 8.12
N VAL A 300 -0.03 20.96 6.88
CA VAL A 300 1.28 21.51 6.51
C VAL A 300 1.31 23.04 6.42
N MET A 301 0.14 23.68 6.21
CA MET A 301 0.07 25.14 6.13
C MET A 301 0.30 25.80 7.51
N PRO A 302 0.82 27.02 7.54
CA PRO A 302 0.98 27.79 8.78
C PRO A 302 -0.31 27.83 9.61
N LEU A 303 -0.17 27.83 10.93
CA LEU A 303 -1.30 27.86 11.86
C LEU A 303 -2.17 29.09 11.63
N ILE A 304 -3.45 28.86 11.37
CA ILE A 304 -4.48 29.91 11.31
C ILE A 304 -5.46 29.65 12.44
N THR A 305 -5.54 30.60 13.41
CA THR A 305 -6.43 30.48 14.56
C THR A 305 -7.79 31.14 14.30
N PRO A 306 -8.87 30.68 14.97
CA PRO A 306 -10.17 31.36 14.91
C PRO A 306 -10.09 32.83 15.32
N GLY A 307 -10.82 33.68 14.64
CA GLY A 307 -10.84 35.12 14.88
C GLY A 307 -9.86 35.92 14.03
N THR A 308 -8.95 35.26 13.31
CA THR A 308 -8.10 35.91 12.32
C THR A 308 -8.82 35.84 10.96
N ASN A 309 -9.01 36.97 10.28
CA ASN A 309 -9.57 37.06 8.93
C ASN A 309 -11.01 36.47 8.74
N ASN A 310 -11.94 36.76 9.66
CA ASN A 310 -13.35 36.33 9.58
C ASN A 310 -13.59 34.81 9.54
N ILE A 311 -12.70 34.00 10.06
CA ILE A 311 -12.89 32.58 10.17
C ILE A 311 -13.83 32.28 11.36
N ASN A 312 -15.02 31.73 11.07
CA ASN A 312 -16.03 31.41 12.07
C ASN A 312 -15.73 30.09 12.81
N ALA A 313 -16.18 29.99 14.06
CA ALA A 313 -16.06 28.75 14.85
C ALA A 313 -16.74 27.54 14.20
N SER A 314 -17.75 27.75 13.34
CA SER A 314 -18.40 26.69 12.54
C SER A 314 -17.48 26.03 11.50
N ASN A 315 -16.38 26.68 11.13
CA ASN A 315 -15.39 26.17 10.19
C ASN A 315 -14.15 25.59 10.89
N ALA A 316 -14.27 25.26 12.18
CA ALA A 316 -13.15 24.81 13.01
C ALA A 316 -12.36 23.62 12.43
N ASN A 317 -12.98 22.78 11.62
CA ASN A 317 -12.30 21.65 10.94
C ASN A 317 -11.48 22.08 9.71
N SER A 318 -11.60 23.34 9.28
CA SER A 318 -10.95 23.89 8.08
C SER A 318 -9.73 24.76 8.39
N TYR A 319 -9.36 24.86 9.68
CA TYR A 319 -8.19 25.66 10.07
C TYR A 319 -6.89 24.94 9.75
N CYS A 320 -5.92 25.72 9.24
CA CYS A 320 -4.55 25.24 9.09
C CYS A 320 -3.95 24.95 10.47
N LYS A 321 -3.48 23.74 10.69
CA LYS A 321 -3.09 23.23 12.01
C LYS A 321 -1.58 23.25 12.26
N ALA A 322 -0.77 23.38 11.19
CA ALA A 322 0.70 23.30 11.24
C ALA A 322 1.22 22.07 12.01
N ASN A 323 0.54 20.93 11.85
CA ASN A 323 0.90 19.69 12.56
C ASN A 323 2.17 19.04 12.00
N TYR A 324 2.49 19.32 10.74
CA TYR A 324 3.66 18.78 10.06
C TYR A 324 4.59 19.91 9.66
N ALA A 325 5.82 19.82 10.10
CA ALA A 325 6.91 20.70 9.72
C ALA A 325 8.16 19.86 9.44
N PRO A 326 9.05 20.30 8.53
CA PRO A 326 10.35 19.67 8.39
C PRO A 326 11.12 19.78 9.71
N THR A 327 11.95 18.78 9.98
CA THR A 327 12.88 18.87 11.11
C THR A 327 13.89 20.01 10.86
N LEU A 328 14.43 20.61 11.93
CA LEU A 328 15.44 21.67 11.82
C LEU A 328 16.63 21.21 10.95
N ALA A 329 17.09 19.98 11.13
CA ALA A 329 18.19 19.41 10.34
C ALA A 329 17.89 19.35 8.83
N VAL A 330 16.62 19.21 8.43
CA VAL A 330 16.21 19.28 7.01
C VAL A 330 16.13 20.74 6.58
N ALA A 331 15.54 21.62 7.39
CA ALA A 331 15.40 23.04 7.06
C ALA A 331 16.77 23.71 6.88
N GLU A 332 17.77 23.35 7.70
CA GLU A 332 19.14 23.86 7.62
C GLU A 332 19.91 23.40 6.36
N ARG A 333 19.36 22.45 5.58
CA ARG A 333 19.95 22.05 4.30
C ARG A 333 19.52 22.93 3.13
N PHE A 334 18.54 23.81 3.33
CA PHE A 334 18.14 24.81 2.33
C PHE A 334 18.91 26.09 2.58
N TYR A 335 19.89 26.35 1.73
CA TYR A 335 20.75 27.53 1.83
C TYR A 335 20.08 28.75 1.19
N SER A 336 20.39 29.91 1.70
CA SER A 336 20.11 31.17 1.01
C SER A 336 21.03 31.35 -0.21
N SER A 337 20.77 32.36 -1.06
CA SER A 337 21.56 32.62 -2.27
C SER A 337 23.04 32.87 -2.03
N ASN A 338 23.44 33.21 -0.81
CA ASN A 338 24.82 33.40 -0.39
C ASN A 338 25.42 32.21 0.39
N GLY A 339 24.70 31.07 0.43
CA GLY A 339 25.21 29.83 1.00
C GLY A 339 25.19 29.76 2.53
N VAL A 340 24.42 30.61 3.20
CA VAL A 340 24.31 30.67 4.67
C VAL A 340 22.87 30.41 5.10
#